data_8456b3bf448cb6ee110c5c3950e00baa
#
_entry.id   8456b3bf448cb6ee110c5c3950e00baa
#
_cell.length_a   1.000
_cell.length_b   1.000
_cell.length_c   1.000
_cell.angle_alpha   90.00
_cell.angle_beta   90.00
_cell.angle_gamma   90.00
#
_symmetry.space_group_name_H-M   'P 1'
#
loop_
_entity.id
_entity.type
_entity.pdbx_description
1 polymer ?
#
loop_
_entity_poly.entity_id
_entity_poly.type
_entity_poly.pdbx_seq_one_letter_code
_entity_poly.pdbx_strand_id
1 'polypeptide(L)'
;PLYSSAASDVYKRQQAVQAEAAGVPCHTDMNPLLLKPSSDHTSQVVLNGRPIGNRNAFEYFRKEGREELRQEVNAAFDRLAARYNPIVMEGAGSISEINLRDTDLVNMPMACYADADVILVADIDRGGVFASVYGSVMLQTPEDKKRIKGVIINKFRGDIRLFESGVKMMEDLCGIPCLLYTSPSPRD
;
A
#
# COMPACT_ATOMS: atom_id res chain seq x y z
N PRO A 1 9.76 -6.12 32.48
CA PRO A 1 10.04 -6.98 31.36
C PRO A 1 9.05 -6.66 30.24
N LEU A 2 9.55 -6.04 29.18
CA LEU A 2 8.79 -5.74 27.97
C LEU A 2 8.62 -7.06 27.23
N TYR A 3 7.47 -7.66 27.30
CA TYR A 3 7.07 -8.72 26.38
C TYR A 3 6.82 -8.09 25.01
N SER A 4 7.85 -8.04 24.19
CA SER A 4 7.72 -7.77 22.77
C SER A 4 7.27 -9.06 22.11
N SER A 5 6.01 -9.15 21.69
CA SER A 5 5.57 -10.26 20.84
C SER A 5 6.31 -10.17 19.50
N ALA A 6 6.63 -11.32 18.87
CA ALA A 6 7.32 -11.36 17.57
C ALA A 6 6.63 -10.47 16.50
N ALA A 7 5.31 -10.34 16.57
CA ALA A 7 4.55 -9.41 15.72
C ALA A 7 4.93 -7.94 15.94
N SER A 8 5.21 -7.51 17.19
CA SER A 8 5.61 -6.11 17.46
C SER A 8 6.98 -5.78 16.86
N ASP A 9 7.86 -6.77 16.72
CA ASP A 9 9.20 -6.59 16.16
C ASP A 9 9.18 -6.44 14.65
N VAL A 10 8.24 -7.10 13.96
CA VAL A 10 8.07 -6.96 12.52
C VAL A 10 7.66 -5.53 12.14
N TYR A 11 6.69 -4.94 12.86
CA TYR A 11 6.23 -3.57 12.57
C TYR A 11 7.27 -2.52 12.94
N LYS A 12 8.01 -2.71 14.01
CA LYS A 12 9.14 -1.84 14.35
C LYS A 12 10.23 -1.89 13.29
N ARG A 13 10.48 -3.07 12.71
CA ARG A 13 11.43 -3.22 11.60
C ARG A 13 10.97 -2.49 10.34
N GLN A 14 9.67 -2.56 9.99
CA GLN A 14 9.14 -1.89 8.81
C GLN A 14 9.38 -0.37 8.89
N GLN A 15 9.01 0.28 9.98
CA GLN A 15 9.26 1.72 10.18
C GLN A 15 10.75 2.05 10.16
N ALA A 16 11.58 1.20 10.77
CA ALA A 16 13.03 1.40 10.78
C ALA A 16 13.62 1.30 9.36
N VAL A 17 13.21 0.31 8.58
CA VAL A 17 13.65 0.13 7.18
C VAL A 17 13.18 1.30 6.32
N GLN A 18 11.94 1.77 6.47
CA GLN A 18 11.42 2.93 5.76
C GLN A 18 12.20 4.20 6.10
N ALA A 19 12.48 4.42 7.38
CA ALA A 19 13.27 5.56 7.86
C ALA A 19 14.71 5.52 7.35
N GLU A 20 15.34 4.35 7.38
CA GLU A 20 16.70 4.13 6.86
C GLU A 20 16.74 4.39 5.34
N ALA A 21 15.78 3.83 4.59
CA ALA A 21 15.69 4.05 3.13
C ALA A 21 15.48 5.51 2.75
N ALA A 22 14.72 6.25 3.58
CA ALA A 22 14.49 7.69 3.39
C ALA A 22 15.59 8.57 3.98
N GLY A 23 16.53 8.03 4.74
CA GLY A 23 17.59 8.80 5.39
C GLY A 23 17.08 9.75 6.49
N VAL A 24 15.98 9.41 7.16
CA VAL A 24 15.32 10.26 8.17
C VAL A 24 15.11 9.51 9.49
N PRO A 25 14.93 10.21 10.62
CA PRO A 25 14.60 9.57 11.88
C PRO A 25 13.27 8.81 11.82
N CYS A 26 13.23 7.62 12.44
CA CYS A 26 12.01 6.82 12.54
C CYS A 26 10.95 7.55 13.37
N HIS A 27 9.71 7.61 12.84
CA HIS A 27 8.58 8.27 13.48
C HIS A 27 7.29 7.46 13.33
N THR A 28 6.39 7.55 14.32
CA THR A 28 5.09 6.84 14.29
C THR A 28 4.19 7.30 13.13
N ASP A 29 4.35 8.53 12.66
CA ASP A 29 3.59 9.07 11.52
C ASP A 29 3.85 8.31 10.21
N MET A 30 4.97 7.55 10.10
CA MET A 30 5.25 6.72 8.93
C MET A 30 4.27 5.54 8.79
N ASN A 31 3.71 5.08 9.90
CA ASN A 31 2.69 4.03 9.94
C ASN A 31 1.71 4.35 11.07
N PRO A 32 0.84 5.36 10.88
CA PRO A 32 0.00 5.86 11.97
C PRO A 32 -1.04 4.87 12.43
N LEU A 33 -1.50 3.98 11.54
CA LEU A 33 -2.52 2.97 11.82
C LEU A 33 -2.02 1.59 11.45
N LEU A 34 -1.97 0.69 12.42
CA LEU A 34 -1.54 -0.69 12.25
C LEU A 34 -2.59 -1.65 12.78
N LEU A 35 -2.83 -2.73 12.04
CA LEU A 35 -3.63 -3.87 12.46
C LEU A 35 -2.69 -5.04 12.75
N LYS A 36 -2.64 -5.48 14.00
CA LYS A 36 -1.88 -6.65 14.42
C LYS A 36 -2.82 -7.83 14.61
N PRO A 37 -2.75 -8.87 13.77
CA PRO A 37 -3.53 -10.07 14.01
C PRO A 37 -3.25 -10.63 15.40
N SER A 38 -4.30 -10.85 16.19
CA SER A 38 -4.23 -11.42 17.53
C SER A 38 -4.87 -12.81 17.61
N SER A 39 -5.75 -13.13 16.66
CA SER A 39 -6.35 -14.45 16.41
C SER A 39 -6.90 -14.49 14.99
N ASP A 40 -7.49 -15.62 14.58
CA ASP A 40 -8.09 -15.80 13.25
C ASP A 40 -9.19 -14.76 12.92
N HIS A 41 -9.79 -14.16 13.94
CA HIS A 41 -10.92 -13.24 13.76
C HIS A 41 -10.74 -11.87 14.43
N THR A 42 -9.63 -11.65 15.14
CA THR A 42 -9.42 -10.39 15.85
C THR A 42 -8.05 -9.79 15.56
N SER A 43 -8.03 -8.46 15.49
CA SER A 43 -6.81 -7.69 15.35
C SER A 43 -6.72 -6.61 16.44
N GLN A 44 -5.55 -6.46 16.99
CA GLN A 44 -5.24 -5.31 17.83
C GLN A 44 -5.02 -4.10 16.92
N VAL A 45 -5.78 -3.05 17.18
CA VAL A 45 -5.60 -1.76 16.50
C VAL A 45 -4.57 -0.93 17.24
N VAL A 46 -3.54 -0.49 16.54
CA VAL A 46 -2.51 0.41 17.05
C VAL A 46 -2.56 1.73 16.28
N LEU A 47 -2.82 2.82 16.99
CA LEU A 47 -2.91 4.16 16.43
C LEU A 47 -1.77 5.02 17.01
N ASN A 48 -1.00 5.67 16.14
CA ASN A 48 0.13 6.51 16.52
C ASN A 48 1.09 5.83 17.53
N GLY A 49 1.31 4.53 17.32
CA GLY A 49 2.18 3.71 18.18
C GLY A 49 1.53 3.23 19.50
N ARG A 50 0.28 3.55 19.78
CA ARG A 50 -0.45 3.15 21.00
C ARG A 50 -1.57 2.16 20.67
N PRO A 51 -1.67 1.03 21.39
CA PRO A 51 -2.81 0.13 21.26
C PRO A 51 -4.09 0.82 21.74
N ILE A 52 -5.13 0.84 20.90
CA ILE A 52 -6.44 1.44 21.21
C ILE A 52 -7.54 0.39 21.43
N GLY A 53 -7.19 -0.88 21.41
CA GLY A 53 -8.08 -2.01 21.71
C GLY A 53 -7.99 -3.14 20.71
N ASN A 54 -8.63 -4.25 21.08
CA ASN A 54 -8.84 -5.37 20.16
C ASN A 54 -10.22 -5.20 19.53
N ARG A 55 -10.27 -5.23 18.19
CA ARG A 55 -11.51 -5.24 17.43
C ARG A 55 -11.55 -6.48 16.55
N ASN A 56 -12.69 -7.10 16.42
CA ASN A 56 -12.85 -8.08 15.37
C ASN A 56 -12.86 -7.36 14.01
N ALA A 57 -12.50 -8.07 12.93
CA ALA A 57 -12.41 -7.47 11.60
C ALA A 57 -13.74 -6.78 11.22
N PHE A 58 -14.89 -7.37 11.60
CA PHE A 58 -16.21 -6.84 11.31
C PHE A 58 -16.46 -5.49 12.02
N GLU A 59 -16.04 -5.33 13.29
CA GLU A 59 -16.15 -4.05 14.02
C GLU A 59 -15.21 -2.98 13.48
N TYR A 60 -14.00 -3.40 13.07
CA TYR A 60 -13.06 -2.49 12.42
C TYR A 60 -13.59 -1.96 11.10
N PHE A 61 -14.26 -2.80 10.31
CA PHE A 61 -14.87 -2.42 9.03
C PHE A 61 -16.25 -1.75 9.15
N ARG A 62 -16.79 -1.51 10.33
CA ARG A 62 -17.98 -0.69 10.55
C ARG A 62 -17.70 0.80 10.35
N LYS A 63 -18.70 1.56 9.89
CA LYS A 63 -18.59 3.01 9.62
C LYS A 63 -18.31 3.86 10.87
N GLU A 64 -18.75 3.40 12.03
CA GLU A 64 -18.61 4.10 13.31
C GLU A 64 -17.17 4.08 13.80
N GLY A 65 -16.60 5.25 14.10
CA GLY A 65 -15.21 5.43 14.54
C GLY A 65 -14.16 5.45 13.42
N ARG A 66 -14.57 5.25 12.17
CA ARG A 66 -13.66 5.24 11.03
C ARG A 66 -13.25 6.62 10.58
N GLU A 67 -14.15 7.58 10.71
CA GLU A 67 -13.85 8.97 10.38
C GLU A 67 -12.77 9.52 11.31
N GLU A 68 -12.79 9.19 12.60
CA GLU A 68 -11.74 9.55 13.54
C GLU A 68 -10.38 8.94 13.15
N LEU A 69 -10.38 7.65 12.76
CA LEU A 69 -9.15 7.00 12.28
C LEU A 69 -8.62 7.66 11.00
N ARG A 70 -9.50 8.04 10.08
CA ARG A 70 -9.13 8.73 8.85
C ARG A 70 -8.50 10.09 9.15
N GLN A 71 -9.11 10.86 10.05
CA GLN A 71 -8.56 12.15 10.47
C GLN A 71 -7.17 12.02 11.09
N GLU A 72 -6.95 11.00 11.91
CA GLU A 72 -5.64 10.73 12.50
C GLU A 72 -4.59 10.33 11.47
N VAL A 73 -4.96 9.48 10.49
CA VAL A 73 -4.08 9.09 9.37
C VAL A 73 -3.74 10.31 8.52
N ASN A 74 -4.72 11.13 8.17
CA ASN A 74 -4.51 12.36 7.41
C ASN A 74 -3.61 13.35 8.16
N ALA A 75 -3.84 13.55 9.45
CA ALA A 75 -3.02 14.41 10.28
C ALA A 75 -1.56 13.91 10.39
N ALA A 76 -1.34 12.60 10.41
CA ALA A 76 0.01 12.04 10.37
C ALA A 76 0.71 12.34 9.02
N PHE A 77 -0.01 12.21 7.91
CA PHE A 77 0.50 12.60 6.59
C PHE A 77 0.86 14.08 6.54
N ASP A 78 -0.03 14.97 7.03
CA ASP A 78 0.22 16.41 7.02
C ASP A 78 1.47 16.78 7.82
N ARG A 79 1.70 16.11 8.97
CA ARG A 79 2.92 16.33 9.76
C ARG A 79 4.20 15.89 9.03
N LEU A 80 4.13 14.82 8.24
CA LEU A 80 5.24 14.38 7.41
C LEU A 80 5.45 15.32 6.21
N ALA A 81 4.37 15.68 5.51
CA ALA A 81 4.42 16.57 4.35
C ALA A 81 4.93 17.98 4.68
N ALA A 82 4.70 18.44 5.91
CA ALA A 82 5.26 19.70 6.40
C ALA A 82 6.79 19.67 6.59
N ARG A 83 7.39 18.48 6.63
CA ARG A 83 8.83 18.28 6.90
C ARG A 83 9.62 17.75 5.73
N TYR A 84 8.97 16.94 4.89
CA TYR A 84 9.63 16.16 3.86
C TYR A 84 8.95 16.33 2.49
N ASN A 85 9.77 16.37 1.46
CA ASN A 85 9.33 16.39 0.07
C ASN A 85 10.44 15.75 -0.80
N PRO A 86 10.13 14.73 -1.62
CA PRO A 86 8.81 14.12 -1.81
C PRO A 86 8.41 13.18 -0.66
N ILE A 87 7.11 12.87 -0.57
CA ILE A 87 6.57 11.78 0.24
C ILE A 87 6.26 10.59 -0.68
N VAL A 88 6.79 9.42 -0.34
CA VAL A 88 6.44 8.15 -0.99
C VAL A 88 5.57 7.34 -0.04
N MET A 89 4.42 6.91 -0.54
CA MET A 89 3.46 6.11 0.24
C MET A 89 3.32 4.73 -0.38
N GLU A 90 3.18 3.71 0.45
CA GLU A 90 2.86 2.36 0.05
C GLU A 90 1.45 2.01 0.52
N GLY A 91 0.61 1.53 -0.41
CA GLY A 91 -0.71 1.01 -0.10
C GLY A 91 -0.64 -0.37 0.57
N ALA A 92 -1.77 -0.87 1.00
CA ALA A 92 -1.92 -2.19 1.60
C ALA A 92 -3.05 -2.98 0.95
N GLY A 93 -2.83 -4.27 0.73
CA GLY A 93 -3.79 -5.12 0.01
C GLY A 93 -3.88 -4.77 -1.48
N SER A 94 -5.08 -4.78 -2.02
CA SER A 94 -5.31 -4.52 -3.44
C SER A 94 -6.40 -3.47 -3.65
N ILE A 95 -6.17 -2.54 -4.58
CA ILE A 95 -7.20 -1.59 -5.03
C ILE A 95 -8.34 -2.27 -5.81
N SER A 96 -8.17 -3.54 -6.16
CA SER A 96 -9.19 -4.33 -6.88
C SER A 96 -10.27 -4.89 -5.96
N GLU A 97 -10.11 -4.83 -4.66
CA GLU A 97 -11.09 -5.28 -3.68
C GLU A 97 -12.20 -4.25 -3.51
N ILE A 98 -13.01 -4.10 -4.57
CA ILE A 98 -14.07 -3.07 -4.66
C ILE A 98 -15.14 -3.18 -3.57
N ASN A 99 -15.32 -4.36 -3.00
CA ASN A 99 -16.19 -4.59 -1.84
C ASN A 99 -15.67 -3.93 -0.55
N LEU A 100 -14.38 -3.61 -0.49
CA LEU A 100 -13.74 -2.93 0.63
C LEU A 100 -13.50 -1.43 0.38
N ARG A 101 -13.85 -0.91 -0.81
CA ARG A 101 -13.56 0.48 -1.21
C ARG A 101 -14.06 1.51 -0.20
N ASP A 102 -15.33 1.39 0.24
CA ASP A 102 -15.93 2.34 1.19
C ASP A 102 -15.24 2.33 2.56
N THR A 103 -14.44 1.31 2.77
CA THR A 103 -13.79 1.03 4.05
C THR A 103 -12.26 1.14 3.97
N ASP A 104 -11.73 1.40 2.80
CA ASP A 104 -10.31 1.63 2.58
C ASP A 104 -9.87 2.96 3.19
N LEU A 105 -8.77 2.94 3.93
CA LEU A 105 -8.14 4.12 4.53
C LEU A 105 -6.75 4.39 3.98
N VAL A 106 -6.20 3.46 3.18
CA VAL A 106 -4.76 3.44 2.89
C VAL A 106 -4.41 3.52 1.42
N ASN A 107 -5.30 3.08 0.51
CA ASN A 107 -5.01 3.07 -0.93
C ASN A 107 -5.52 4.35 -1.61
N MET A 108 -6.54 4.22 -2.48
CA MET A 108 -7.04 5.35 -3.27
C MET A 108 -7.56 6.53 -2.43
N PRO A 109 -8.24 6.33 -1.28
CA PRO A 109 -8.64 7.45 -0.44
C PRO A 109 -7.45 8.28 0.08
N MET A 110 -6.34 7.61 0.44
CA MET A 110 -5.14 8.31 0.87
C MET A 110 -4.44 9.02 -0.29
N ALA A 111 -4.38 8.38 -1.47
CA ALA A 111 -3.87 9.01 -2.68
C ALA A 111 -4.67 10.25 -3.08
N CYS A 112 -6.01 10.21 -2.93
CA CYS A 112 -6.88 11.36 -3.17
C CYS A 112 -6.63 12.49 -2.16
N TYR A 113 -6.50 12.16 -0.88
CA TYR A 113 -6.22 13.15 0.17
C TYR A 113 -4.90 13.87 -0.06
N ALA A 114 -3.85 13.11 -0.37
CA ALA A 114 -2.51 13.63 -0.60
C ALA A 114 -2.31 14.29 -1.97
N ASP A 115 -3.33 14.28 -2.83
CA ASP A 115 -3.25 14.65 -4.25
C ASP A 115 -2.08 13.96 -4.96
N ALA A 116 -1.86 12.69 -4.67
CA ALA A 116 -0.72 11.92 -5.13
C ALA A 116 -0.99 11.26 -6.49
N ASP A 117 0.06 11.15 -7.29
CA ASP A 117 0.11 10.23 -8.42
C ASP A 117 0.29 8.80 -7.93
N VAL A 118 -0.36 7.86 -8.60
CA VAL A 118 -0.36 6.45 -8.21
C VAL A 118 0.42 5.62 -9.23
N ILE A 119 1.31 4.77 -8.75
CA ILE A 119 1.96 3.73 -9.52
C ILE A 119 1.45 2.38 -9.04
N LEU A 120 0.85 1.62 -9.96
CA LEU A 120 0.38 0.28 -9.66
C LEU A 120 1.54 -0.72 -9.76
N VAL A 121 1.77 -1.50 -8.71
CA VAL A 121 2.81 -2.54 -8.70
C VAL A 121 2.15 -3.91 -8.80
N ALA A 122 2.52 -4.69 -9.81
CA ALA A 122 1.99 -6.02 -10.08
C ALA A 122 3.08 -7.09 -9.98
N ASP A 123 2.74 -8.23 -9.38
CA ASP A 123 3.64 -9.36 -9.19
C ASP A 123 3.42 -10.38 -10.32
N ILE A 124 4.44 -10.56 -11.19
CA ILE A 124 4.35 -11.49 -12.32
C ILE A 124 4.51 -12.95 -11.90
N ASP A 125 5.17 -13.23 -10.78
CA ASP A 125 5.43 -14.59 -10.29
C ASP A 125 4.14 -15.38 -10.03
N ARG A 126 3.05 -14.69 -9.72
CA ARG A 126 1.75 -15.32 -9.44
C ARG A 126 1.00 -15.74 -10.68
N GLY A 127 1.46 -15.35 -11.87
CA GLY A 127 0.74 -15.54 -13.11
C GLY A 127 -0.47 -14.63 -13.30
N GLY A 128 -0.98 -14.54 -14.51
CA GLY A 128 -2.18 -13.74 -14.83
C GLY A 128 -2.00 -12.22 -14.69
N VAL A 129 -0.77 -11.70 -14.81
CA VAL A 129 -0.45 -10.30 -14.59
C VAL A 129 -1.27 -9.34 -15.46
N PHE A 130 -1.57 -9.71 -16.72
CA PHE A 130 -2.42 -8.91 -17.61
C PHE A 130 -3.83 -8.72 -17.04
N ALA A 131 -4.46 -9.81 -16.62
CA ALA A 131 -5.81 -9.76 -16.04
C ALA A 131 -5.82 -8.98 -14.72
N SER A 132 -4.80 -9.18 -13.88
CA SER A 132 -4.66 -8.50 -12.60
C SER A 132 -4.52 -6.99 -12.77
N VAL A 133 -3.60 -6.53 -13.65
CA VAL A 133 -3.38 -5.11 -13.90
C VAL A 133 -4.58 -4.47 -14.57
N TYR A 134 -5.06 -5.06 -15.67
CA TYR A 134 -6.22 -4.55 -16.39
C TYR A 134 -7.45 -4.44 -15.48
N GLY A 135 -7.75 -5.50 -14.73
CA GLY A 135 -8.85 -5.51 -13.76
C GLY A 135 -8.66 -4.42 -12.69
N SER A 136 -7.46 -4.29 -12.14
CA SER A 136 -7.17 -3.28 -11.12
C SER A 136 -7.41 -1.86 -11.63
N VAL A 137 -7.04 -1.56 -12.87
CA VAL A 137 -7.26 -0.25 -13.49
C VAL A 137 -8.74 -0.07 -13.86
N MET A 138 -9.38 -1.07 -14.48
CA MET A 138 -10.74 -0.92 -15.01
C MET A 138 -11.82 -0.88 -13.93
N LEU A 139 -11.58 -1.49 -12.78
CA LEU A 139 -12.49 -1.46 -11.64
C LEU A 139 -12.49 -0.13 -10.86
N GLN A 140 -11.53 0.77 -11.14
CA GLN A 140 -11.48 2.06 -10.46
C GLN A 140 -12.51 3.04 -11.01
N THR A 141 -12.88 4.03 -10.19
CA THR A 141 -13.68 5.17 -10.64
C THR A 141 -12.93 5.98 -11.70
N PRO A 142 -13.63 6.79 -12.53
CA PRO A 142 -12.94 7.66 -13.49
C PRO A 142 -11.94 8.62 -12.84
N GLU A 143 -12.24 9.08 -11.63
CA GLU A 143 -11.39 9.99 -10.84
C GLU A 143 -10.13 9.27 -10.35
N ASP A 144 -10.28 8.07 -9.80
CA ASP A 144 -9.17 7.25 -9.33
C ASP A 144 -8.26 6.83 -10.48
N LYS A 145 -8.84 6.44 -11.63
CA LYS A 145 -8.07 6.11 -12.84
C LYS A 145 -7.13 7.22 -13.29
N LYS A 146 -7.58 8.48 -13.20
CA LYS A 146 -6.75 9.64 -13.58
C LYS A 146 -5.50 9.77 -12.72
N ARG A 147 -5.52 9.26 -11.49
CA ARG A 147 -4.37 9.25 -10.59
C ARG A 147 -3.36 8.18 -10.94
N ILE A 148 -3.77 7.07 -11.57
CA ILE A 148 -2.87 5.99 -11.95
C ILE A 148 -2.04 6.43 -13.15
N LYS A 149 -0.76 6.71 -12.92
CA LYS A 149 0.17 7.25 -13.94
C LYS A 149 1.07 6.19 -14.56
N GLY A 150 1.12 5.00 -13.98
CA GLY A 150 1.93 3.93 -14.53
C GLY A 150 1.74 2.62 -13.80
N VAL A 151 2.31 1.58 -14.40
CA VAL A 151 2.35 0.23 -13.85
C VAL A 151 3.81 -0.21 -13.76
N ILE A 152 4.18 -0.86 -12.67
CA ILE A 152 5.44 -1.58 -12.53
C ILE A 152 5.13 -3.08 -12.46
N ILE A 153 5.65 -3.85 -13.40
CA ILE A 153 5.64 -5.31 -13.32
C ILE A 153 6.89 -5.76 -12.56
N ASN A 154 6.68 -6.21 -11.34
CA ASN A 154 7.73 -6.59 -10.41
C ASN A 154 8.03 -8.08 -10.45
N LYS A 155 9.24 -8.46 -10.02
CA LYS A 155 9.75 -9.82 -9.94
C LYS A 155 9.85 -10.53 -11.29
N PHE A 156 10.03 -9.79 -12.36
CA PHE A 156 10.29 -10.42 -13.64
C PHE A 156 11.62 -11.19 -13.57
N ARG A 157 11.60 -12.42 -14.06
CA ARG A 157 12.78 -13.29 -14.16
C ARG A 157 12.97 -13.72 -15.60
N GLY A 158 14.20 -13.70 -16.06
CA GLY A 158 14.55 -14.11 -17.41
C GLY A 158 14.94 -12.93 -18.30
N ASP A 159 14.97 -13.20 -19.59
CA ASP A 159 15.37 -12.20 -20.61
C ASP A 159 14.24 -11.19 -20.82
N ILE A 160 14.50 -9.93 -20.49
CA ILE A 160 13.53 -8.82 -20.59
C ILE A 160 13.01 -8.66 -22.02
N ARG A 161 13.84 -8.99 -23.04
CA ARG A 161 13.47 -8.90 -24.47
C ARG A 161 12.29 -9.82 -24.82
N LEU A 162 12.10 -10.91 -24.08
CA LEU A 162 10.97 -11.83 -24.26
C LEU A 162 9.63 -11.22 -23.82
N PHE A 163 9.65 -10.15 -23.04
CA PHE A 163 8.44 -9.51 -22.52
C PHE A 163 8.21 -8.09 -23.06
N GLU A 164 9.03 -7.62 -23.99
CA GLU A 164 8.86 -6.29 -24.60
C GLU A 164 7.47 -6.13 -25.27
N SER A 165 7.03 -7.15 -26.00
CA SER A 165 5.68 -7.16 -26.59
C SER A 165 4.58 -7.17 -25.52
N GLY A 166 4.85 -7.79 -24.36
CA GLY A 166 3.95 -7.80 -23.21
C GLY A 166 3.80 -6.42 -22.57
N VAL A 167 4.90 -5.68 -22.43
CA VAL A 167 4.88 -4.29 -21.96
C VAL A 167 3.98 -3.45 -22.85
N LYS A 168 4.21 -3.50 -24.19
CA LYS A 168 3.40 -2.77 -25.15
C LYS A 168 1.92 -3.16 -25.09
N MET A 169 1.60 -4.45 -25.01
CA MET A 169 0.22 -4.90 -24.85
C MET A 169 -0.42 -4.34 -23.57
N MET A 170 0.32 -4.27 -22.46
CA MET A 170 -0.19 -3.71 -21.21
C MET A 170 -0.50 -2.23 -21.34
N GLU A 171 0.39 -1.48 -22.00
CA GLU A 171 0.19 -0.05 -22.27
C GLU A 171 -1.03 0.18 -23.18
N ASP A 172 -1.17 -0.62 -24.23
CA ASP A 172 -2.30 -0.53 -25.17
C ASP A 172 -3.64 -0.87 -24.46
N LEU A 173 -3.64 -1.83 -23.55
CA LEU A 173 -4.83 -2.24 -22.80
C LEU A 173 -5.24 -1.22 -21.73
N CYS A 174 -4.29 -0.66 -21.01
CA CYS A 174 -4.54 0.19 -19.85
C CYS A 174 -4.50 1.69 -20.16
N GLY A 175 -3.87 2.08 -21.27
CA GLY A 175 -3.69 3.47 -21.66
C GLY A 175 -2.71 4.24 -20.78
N ILE A 176 -1.83 3.54 -20.06
CA ILE A 176 -0.84 4.10 -19.13
C ILE A 176 0.53 3.43 -19.33
N PRO A 177 1.64 4.13 -19.07
CA PRO A 177 2.98 3.57 -19.19
C PRO A 177 3.20 2.32 -18.32
N CYS A 178 3.95 1.35 -18.83
CA CYS A 178 4.29 0.13 -18.14
C CYS A 178 5.80 -0.04 -18.08
N LEU A 179 6.33 -0.19 -16.87
CA LEU A 179 7.74 -0.45 -16.59
C LEU A 179 7.91 -1.90 -16.14
N LEU A 180 8.93 -2.56 -16.67
CA LEU A 180 9.33 -3.88 -16.24
C LEU A 180 10.47 -3.75 -15.22
N TYR A 181 10.32 -4.38 -14.06
CA TYR A 181 11.31 -4.35 -13.01
C TYR A 181 11.83 -5.75 -12.69
N THR A 182 13.13 -5.92 -12.84
CA THR A 182 13.85 -7.12 -12.39
C THR A 182 14.53 -6.78 -11.07
N SER A 183 14.03 -7.35 -9.97
CA SER A 183 14.77 -7.27 -8.71
C SER A 183 15.90 -8.28 -8.74
N PRO A 184 17.15 -7.90 -8.45
CA PRO A 184 18.17 -8.90 -8.15
C PRO A 184 17.68 -9.69 -6.95
N SER A 185 17.44 -10.98 -7.17
CA SER A 185 17.07 -11.89 -6.09
C SER A 185 18.28 -12.06 -5.17
N PRO A 186 18.14 -11.96 -3.85
CA PRO A 186 19.22 -12.32 -2.92
C PRO A 186 19.62 -13.82 -3.00
N ARG A 187 18.98 -14.59 -3.91
CA ARG A 187 19.21 -16.02 -4.11
C ARG A 187 19.88 -16.35 -5.44
N ASP A 188 20.24 -15.35 -6.23
CA ASP A 188 21.03 -15.52 -7.46
C ASP A 188 22.49 -15.32 -7.18
#